data_7bcaa37dbb449143c9c4d4bc590aac64
#
_entry.id   7bcaa37dbb449143c9c4d4bc590aac64
#
_cell.length_a   1.000
_cell.length_b   1.000
_cell.length_c   1.000
_cell.angle_alpha   90.00
_cell.angle_beta   90.00
_cell.angle_gamma   90.00
#
_symmetry.space_group_name_H-M   'P 1'
#
loop_
_entity.id
_entity.type
_entity.pdbx_description
1 polymer ?
#
loop_
_entity_poly.entity_id
_entity_poly.type
_entity_poly.pdbx_seq_one_letter_code
_entity_poly.pdbx_strand_id
1 'polypeptide(L)'
;MFFDLENSFPITADQLKELISAGLPCEHITLEGDGRHWYATIVSTEFEGKRLIQRHQRVYATLGDRMKTDEVHALSMKTFSPTEWAAKPAEA
;
A
#
# COMPACT_ATOMS: atom_id res chain seq x y z
N MET A 1 -14.63 -12.36 20.03
CA MET A 1 -14.10 -12.26 19.87
C MET A 1 -13.27 -11.81 19.83
N PHE A 2 -12.69 -11.74 20.13
CA PHE A 2 -11.85 -11.40 20.06
C PHE A 2 -11.04 -11.44 19.41
N PHE A 3 -10.63 -11.27 19.00
CA PHE A 3 -9.93 -11.35 18.42
C PHE A 3 -9.27 -11.02 18.11
N ASP A 4 -9.32 -10.80 18.08
CA ASP A 4 -8.55 -10.72 17.79
C ASP A 4 -7.43 -10.02 17.39
N LEU A 5 -6.91 -9.34 18.15
CA LEU A 5 -5.77 -8.50 17.95
C LEU A 5 -4.56 -9.29 17.63
N GLU A 6 -4.35 -10.32 18.32
CA GLU A 6 -3.20 -11.13 18.02
C GLU A 6 -3.35 -11.80 16.68
N ASN A 7 -4.55 -11.86 16.18
CA ASN A 7 -4.77 -12.44 14.88
C ASN A 7 -4.37 -11.53 13.73
N SER A 8 -4.12 -10.28 14.03
CA SER A 8 -3.70 -9.36 12.99
C SER A 8 -2.20 -9.38 12.82
N PHE A 9 -1.51 -10.25 13.52
CA PHE A 9 -0.08 -10.26 13.48
C PHE A 9 0.43 -11.70 13.33
N PRO A 10 1.24 -11.99 12.30
CA PRO A 10 1.74 -11.05 11.29
C PRO A 10 0.63 -10.60 10.36
N ILE A 11 0.80 -9.42 9.83
CA ILE A 11 -0.21 -8.85 8.95
C ILE A 11 -0.28 -9.64 7.66
N THR A 12 -1.46 -9.75 7.09
CA THR A 12 -1.65 -10.44 5.83
C THR A 12 -1.74 -9.44 4.68
N ALA A 13 -1.60 -9.96 3.46
CA ALA A 13 -1.72 -9.11 2.28
C ALA A 13 -3.07 -8.42 2.23
N ASP A 14 -4.14 -9.16 2.56
CA ASP A 14 -5.48 -8.59 2.54
C ASP A 14 -5.64 -7.50 3.58
N GLN A 15 -5.09 -7.69 4.76
CA GLN A 15 -5.17 -6.68 5.80
C GLN A 15 -4.42 -5.42 5.40
N LEU A 16 -3.24 -5.59 4.84
CA LEU A 16 -2.42 -4.47 4.42
C LEU A 16 -3.12 -3.70 3.31
N LYS A 17 -3.68 -4.41 2.36
CA LYS A 17 -4.41 -3.80 1.26
C LYS A 17 -5.61 -3.00 1.78
N GLU A 18 -6.32 -3.56 2.74
CA GLU A 18 -7.46 -2.87 3.33
C GLU A 18 -7.05 -1.60 4.06
N LEU A 19 -5.96 -1.67 4.80
CA LEU A 19 -5.48 -0.49 5.51
C LEU A 19 -5.14 0.64 4.55
N ILE A 20 -4.45 0.31 3.49
CA ILE A 20 -4.08 1.32 2.51
C ILE A 20 -5.32 1.88 1.83
N SER A 21 -6.23 1.00 1.41
CA SER A 21 -7.44 1.44 0.71
C SER A 21 -8.36 2.26 1.59
N ALA A 22 -8.37 1.98 2.86
CA ALA A 22 -9.24 2.73 3.78
C ALA A 22 -8.74 4.15 3.97
N GLY A 23 -7.45 4.37 3.89
CA GLY A 23 -6.89 5.69 4.12
C GLY A 23 -6.51 6.44 2.86
N LEU A 24 -6.61 5.81 1.69
CA LEU A 24 -6.19 6.41 0.43
C LEU A 24 -7.10 5.91 -0.67
N PRO A 25 -7.81 6.80 -1.38
CA PRO A 25 -8.65 6.34 -2.49
C PRO A 25 -7.79 5.70 -3.56
N CYS A 26 -8.03 4.45 -3.87
CA CYS A 26 -7.26 3.72 -4.85
C CYS A 26 -8.15 3.26 -5.98
N GLU A 27 -7.78 3.58 -7.22
CA GLU A 27 -8.47 3.04 -8.38
C GLU A 27 -8.02 1.64 -8.66
N HIS A 28 -6.81 1.32 -8.23
CA HIS A 28 -6.24 0.01 -8.42
C HIS A 28 -5.22 -0.21 -7.32
N ILE A 29 -5.24 -1.38 -6.73
CA ILE A 29 -4.21 -1.74 -5.76
C ILE A 29 -4.00 -3.24 -5.82
N THR A 30 -2.75 -3.63 -5.97
CA THR A 30 -2.36 -5.02 -5.83
C THR A 30 -1.29 -5.11 -4.77
N LEU A 31 -1.25 -6.23 -4.08
CA LEU A 31 -0.29 -6.38 -3.02
C LEU A 31 0.06 -7.84 -2.88
N GLU A 32 1.35 -8.13 -2.89
CA GLU A 32 1.86 -9.49 -2.77
C GLU A 32 3.00 -9.48 -1.78
N GLY A 33 3.28 -10.64 -1.23
CA GLY A 33 4.40 -10.75 -0.34
C GLY A 33 4.35 -12.01 0.46
N ASP A 34 5.41 -12.24 1.24
CA ASP A 34 5.57 -13.45 2.02
C ASP A 34 5.42 -13.20 3.52
N GLY A 35 4.95 -12.04 3.92
CA GLY A 35 4.82 -11.68 5.31
C GLY A 35 5.98 -10.86 5.83
N ARG A 36 7.10 -10.85 5.14
CA ARG A 36 8.26 -10.05 5.51
C ARG A 36 8.55 -8.98 4.49
N HIS A 37 8.41 -9.32 3.23
CA HIS A 37 8.61 -8.39 2.13
C HIS A 37 7.29 -8.23 1.40
N TRP A 38 6.94 -7.01 1.10
CA TRP A 38 5.68 -6.69 0.46
C TRP A 38 5.93 -5.88 -0.80
N TYR A 39 5.14 -6.15 -1.81
CA TYR A 39 5.25 -5.47 -3.10
C TYR A 39 3.87 -4.97 -3.49
N ALA A 40 3.73 -3.67 -3.63
CA ALA A 40 2.43 -3.06 -3.91
C ALA A 40 2.49 -2.28 -5.21
N THR A 41 1.36 -2.29 -5.93
CA THR A 41 1.15 -1.39 -7.05
C THR A 41 -0.12 -0.61 -6.74
N ILE A 42 -0.02 0.69 -6.68
CA ILE A 42 -1.11 1.53 -6.21
C ILE A 42 -1.36 2.65 -7.21
N VAL A 43 -2.62 2.79 -7.62
CA VAL A 43 -3.04 3.85 -8.53
C VAL A 43 -4.04 4.73 -7.78
N SER A 44 -3.75 6.02 -7.69
CA SER A 44 -4.61 6.92 -6.95
C SER A 44 -4.60 8.31 -7.59
N THR A 45 -5.77 8.94 -7.60
CA THR A 45 -5.87 10.32 -8.06
C THR A 45 -5.07 11.25 -7.19
N GLU A 46 -4.82 10.89 -5.94
CA GLU A 46 -4.04 11.74 -5.04
C GLU A 46 -2.58 11.82 -5.44
N PHE A 47 -2.13 10.95 -6.33
CA PHE A 47 -0.75 10.96 -6.78
C PHE A 47 -0.50 11.92 -7.93
N GLU A 48 -1.55 12.51 -8.51
CA GLU A 48 -1.38 13.46 -9.60
C GLU A 48 -0.55 14.64 -9.13
N GLY A 49 0.48 14.95 -9.91
CA GLY A 49 1.33 16.09 -9.61
C GLY A 49 2.25 15.90 -8.42
N LYS A 50 2.27 14.72 -7.80
CA LYS A 50 3.09 14.48 -6.64
C LYS A 50 4.38 13.76 -7.03
N ARG A 51 5.45 14.08 -6.32
CA ARG A 51 6.71 13.38 -6.52
C ARG A 51 6.70 12.05 -5.81
N LEU A 52 7.61 11.17 -6.19
CA LEU A 52 7.64 9.82 -5.63
C LEU A 52 7.69 9.81 -4.11
N ILE A 53 8.52 10.66 -3.53
CA ILE A 53 8.65 10.64 -2.08
C ILE A 53 7.35 11.06 -1.41
N GLN A 54 6.63 11.99 -2.01
CA GLN A 54 5.35 12.42 -1.47
C GLN A 54 4.32 11.31 -1.54
N ARG A 55 4.34 10.56 -2.64
CA ARG A 55 3.43 9.44 -2.82
C ARG A 55 3.70 8.35 -1.78
N HIS A 56 4.96 8.05 -1.57
CA HIS A 56 5.33 7.02 -0.60
C HIS A 56 4.94 7.45 0.81
N GLN A 57 5.17 8.70 1.14
CA GLN A 57 4.77 9.22 2.44
C GLN A 57 3.27 9.14 2.65
N ARG A 58 2.52 9.41 1.57
CA ARG A 58 1.06 9.33 1.66
C ARG A 58 0.60 7.90 1.94
N VAL A 59 1.24 6.93 1.31
CA VAL A 59 0.91 5.54 1.56
C VAL A 59 1.30 5.14 2.98
N TYR A 60 2.49 5.52 3.42
CA TYR A 60 2.93 5.19 4.77
C TYR A 60 2.00 5.79 5.82
N ALA A 61 1.42 6.93 5.53
CA ALA A 61 0.50 7.56 6.47
C ALA A 61 -0.74 6.69 6.73
N THR A 62 -1.13 5.86 5.76
CA THR A 62 -2.27 4.97 5.96
C THR A 62 -1.96 3.84 6.92
N LEU A 63 -0.69 3.56 7.12
CA LEU A 63 -0.27 2.43 7.96
C LEU A 63 -0.05 2.83 9.41
N GLY A 64 0.00 4.13 9.68
CA GLY A 64 0.14 4.61 11.04
C GLY A 64 1.43 4.12 11.67
N ASP A 65 1.33 3.56 12.85
CA ASP A 65 2.49 3.12 13.60
C ASP A 65 3.01 1.76 13.20
N ARG A 66 2.38 1.11 12.24
CA ARG A 66 2.77 -0.24 11.87
C ARG A 66 4.17 -0.32 11.31
N MET A 67 4.60 0.73 10.62
CA MET A 67 5.97 0.77 10.14
C MET A 67 6.95 0.87 11.30
N LYS A 68 6.57 1.56 12.36
CA LYS A 68 7.45 1.73 13.53
C LYS A 68 7.53 0.48 14.38
N THR A 69 6.49 -0.32 14.38
CA THR A 69 6.45 -1.51 15.22
C THR A 69 6.89 -2.75 14.48
N ASP A 70 7.40 -2.58 13.27
CA ASP A 70 7.88 -3.69 12.44
C ASP A 70 6.78 -4.65 12.01
N GLU A 71 5.53 -4.25 12.12
CA GLU A 71 4.46 -5.06 11.55
C GLU A 71 4.57 -5.10 10.03
N VAL A 72 5.09 -4.05 9.44
CA VAL A 72 5.33 -3.97 8.01
C VAL A 72 6.81 -3.64 7.84
N HIS A 73 7.62 -4.65 7.52
CA HIS A 73 9.07 -4.46 7.47
C HIS A 73 9.54 -3.79 6.21
N ALA A 74 9.21 -4.36 5.11
CA ALA A 74 9.77 -3.94 3.85
C ALA A 74 8.66 -3.84 2.84
N LEU A 75 8.25 -2.65 2.55
CA LEU A 75 7.19 -2.39 1.59
C LEU A 75 7.78 -1.67 0.39
N SER A 76 7.87 -2.39 -0.71
CA SER A 76 8.25 -1.81 -1.99
C SER A 76 6.98 -1.44 -2.72
N MET A 77 6.95 -0.28 -3.33
CA MET A 77 5.72 0.11 -3.98
C MET A 77 6.00 0.83 -5.28
N LYS A 78 5.09 0.64 -6.22
CA LYS A 78 5.01 1.39 -7.45
C LYS A 78 3.75 2.22 -7.36
N THR A 79 3.87 3.50 -7.59
CA THR A 79 2.75 4.42 -7.44
C THR A 79 2.50 5.13 -8.76
N PHE A 80 1.25 5.21 -9.15
CA PHE A 80 0.84 5.82 -10.40
C PHE A 80 -0.37 6.71 -10.19
N SER A 81 -0.39 7.84 -10.89
CA SER A 81 -1.65 8.53 -11.06
C SER A 81 -2.47 7.78 -12.11
N PRO A 82 -3.77 8.02 -12.19
CA PRO A 82 -4.56 7.36 -13.24
C PRO A 82 -4.04 7.67 -14.64
N THR A 83 -3.55 8.87 -14.86
CA THR A 83 -3.00 9.25 -16.15
C THR A 83 -1.76 8.41 -16.48
N GLU A 84 -0.88 8.26 -15.51
CA GLU A 84 0.32 7.46 -15.69
C GLU A 84 -0.01 6.00 -15.91
N TRP A 85 -1.00 5.51 -15.17
CA TRP A 85 -1.40 4.12 -15.27
C TRP A 85 -1.97 3.81 -16.65
N ALA A 86 -2.78 4.74 -17.17
CA ALA A 86 -3.37 4.55 -18.48
C ALA A 86 -2.31 4.59 -19.59
N ALA A 87 -1.21 5.27 -19.36
CA ALA A 87 -0.14 5.38 -20.36
C ALA A 87 0.86 4.24 -20.27
N LYS A 88 0.78 3.42 -19.26
CA LYS A 88 1.70 2.31 -19.06
C LYS A 88 1.57 1.27 -20.15
N PRO A 89 2.67 0.64 -20.58
CA PRO A 89 2.55 -0.51 -21.48
C PRO A 89 1.80 -1.64 -20.80
N ALA A 90 1.08 -2.39 -21.59
CA ALA A 90 0.19 -3.42 -21.05
C ALA A 90 0.92 -4.48 -20.24
N GLU A 91 2.10 -4.82 -20.63
CA GLU A 91 2.79 -5.89 -19.98
C GLU A 91 3.42 -5.48 -18.68
N ALA A 92 3.47 -4.23 -18.43
CA ALA A 92 4.14 -3.72 -17.24
C ALA A 92 3.52 -4.12 -15.92
#